data_c797d15af1974b1be13f5e0c3944911a
#
_entry.id   c797d15af1974b1be13f5e0c3944911a
#
_cell.length_a   1.000
_cell.length_b   1.000
_cell.length_c   1.000
_cell.angle_alpha   90.00
_cell.angle_beta   90.00
_cell.angle_gamma   90.00
#
_symmetry.space_group_name_H-M   'P 1'
#
loop_
_entity.id
_entity.type
_entity.pdbx_description
1 polymer ?
#
loop_
_entity_poly.entity_id
_entity_poly.type
_entity_poly.pdbx_seq_one_letter_code
_entity_poly.pdbx_strand_id
1 'polypeptide(L)'
;ITPYAAELEIGMEATGHYWLSLYSFLVENNFVVHVINPIQTDGWRKGTEIRKRKTDIIDSVLIADFIRYGDFLETSLADEDTMSLRNLSRFRNYLVGSIGDLKRKTICVLDQIFPEYHHAFSDIFGKTSKELLLQLNSPSDYEDVSSEQLEELLSQVTLKGYAAKKFKDVSALAKTSFGITFCVDSFSFQLKLLIEQINFIEKQVSDVESQMSELLEKIKTPITTIPGIGNIIGATILGEVGDINRFSSGAKLVAYAGIDASVSQSGEYECTNNHMSKR
;
A
#
# COMPACT_ATOMS: atom_id res chain seq x y z
N ILE A 1 -25.23 -13.57 28.05
CA ILE A 1 -25.35 -13.55 26.57
C ILE A 1 -25.54 -14.97 26.05
N THR A 2 -24.86 -15.98 26.59
CA THR A 2 -24.84 -17.36 26.12
C THR A 2 -26.21 -18.10 26.04
N PRO A 3 -27.21 -17.88 26.89
CA PRO A 3 -28.47 -18.61 26.80
C PRO A 3 -29.30 -18.36 25.54
N TYR A 4 -29.06 -17.22 24.86
CA TYR A 4 -29.84 -16.79 23.70
C TYR A 4 -29.02 -16.80 22.38
N ALA A 5 -27.81 -17.37 22.39
CA ALA A 5 -26.92 -17.31 21.22
C ALA A 5 -27.53 -17.93 19.95
N ALA A 6 -28.33 -19.01 20.10
CA ALA A 6 -28.97 -19.68 18.97
C ALA A 6 -30.25 -18.98 18.46
N GLU A 7 -30.78 -18.00 19.19
CA GLU A 7 -32.02 -17.27 18.84
C GLU A 7 -31.77 -15.87 18.34
N LEU A 8 -30.50 -15.38 18.41
CA LEU A 8 -30.13 -14.01 18.06
C LEU A 8 -29.31 -14.00 16.79
N GLU A 9 -29.78 -13.24 15.82
CA GLU A 9 -29.01 -12.85 14.65
C GLU A 9 -28.39 -11.46 14.87
N ILE A 10 -27.10 -11.34 14.66
CA ILE A 10 -26.35 -10.11 14.91
C ILE A 10 -25.84 -9.54 13.59
N GLY A 11 -26.20 -8.30 13.30
CA GLY A 11 -25.68 -7.59 12.15
C GLY A 11 -24.54 -6.66 12.50
N MET A 12 -23.54 -6.61 11.64
CA MET A 12 -22.48 -5.62 11.74
C MET A 12 -22.03 -5.09 10.38
N GLU A 13 -21.63 -3.85 10.36
CA GLU A 13 -21.09 -3.23 9.17
C GLU A 13 -19.57 -3.46 9.09
N ALA A 14 -19.06 -3.86 7.91
CA ALA A 14 -17.64 -4.08 7.68
C ALA A 14 -16.88 -2.74 7.53
N THR A 15 -16.91 -1.88 8.54
CA THR A 15 -16.28 -0.55 8.52
C THR A 15 -15.00 -0.54 9.36
N GLY A 16 -13.90 -0.13 8.75
CA GLY A 16 -12.60 -0.04 9.43
C GLY A 16 -12.09 -1.41 9.90
N HIS A 17 -11.50 -1.43 11.10
CA HIS A 17 -10.88 -2.64 11.68
C HIS A 17 -11.63 -3.17 12.92
N TYR A 18 -12.56 -2.41 13.49
CA TYR A 18 -13.20 -2.72 14.77
C TYR A 18 -14.10 -3.95 14.73
N TRP A 19 -14.71 -4.25 13.59
CA TRP A 19 -15.67 -5.33 13.45
C TRP A 19 -15.04 -6.71 13.53
N LEU A 20 -13.79 -6.91 13.10
CA LEU A 20 -13.14 -8.23 13.03
C LEU A 20 -13.00 -8.90 14.38
N SER A 21 -12.54 -8.19 15.42
CA SER A 21 -12.38 -8.75 16.76
C SER A 21 -13.73 -9.13 17.37
N LEU A 22 -14.76 -8.28 17.17
CA LEU A 22 -16.11 -8.56 17.63
C LEU A 22 -16.72 -9.74 16.86
N TYR A 23 -16.52 -9.80 15.55
CA TYR A 23 -16.97 -10.91 14.71
C TYR A 23 -16.37 -12.23 15.19
N SER A 24 -15.05 -12.32 15.35
CA SER A 24 -14.36 -13.52 15.84
C SER A 24 -14.93 -13.99 17.17
N PHE A 25 -15.03 -13.09 18.15
CA PHE A 25 -15.59 -13.38 19.46
C PHE A 25 -17.03 -13.92 19.38
N LEU A 26 -17.89 -13.31 18.57
CA LEU A 26 -19.29 -13.73 18.45
C LEU A 26 -19.42 -15.10 17.79
N VAL A 27 -18.68 -15.34 16.70
CA VAL A 27 -18.70 -16.62 15.98
C VAL A 27 -18.15 -17.75 16.88
N GLU A 28 -17.05 -17.50 17.60
CA GLU A 28 -16.50 -18.46 18.57
C GLU A 28 -17.50 -18.81 19.72
N ASN A 29 -18.41 -17.89 20.02
CA ASN A 29 -19.49 -18.11 21.00
C ASN A 29 -20.81 -18.57 20.35
N ASN A 30 -20.78 -19.07 19.12
CA ASN A 30 -21.89 -19.63 18.37
C ASN A 30 -23.06 -18.68 18.09
N PHE A 31 -22.80 -17.38 17.96
CA PHE A 31 -23.80 -16.45 17.46
C PHE A 31 -23.85 -16.49 15.92
N VAL A 32 -25.04 -16.28 15.37
CA VAL A 32 -25.23 -16.04 13.94
C VAL A 32 -24.90 -14.58 13.67
N VAL A 33 -23.87 -14.33 12.84
CA VAL A 33 -23.36 -12.98 12.58
C VAL A 33 -23.40 -12.67 11.08
N HIS A 34 -24.13 -11.65 10.72
CA HIS A 34 -24.22 -11.13 9.36
C HIS A 34 -23.32 -9.92 9.20
N VAL A 35 -22.33 -10.04 8.32
CA VAL A 35 -21.42 -8.92 7.97
C VAL A 35 -21.93 -8.23 6.71
N ILE A 36 -22.25 -6.95 6.80
CA ILE A 36 -22.89 -6.19 5.73
C ILE A 36 -21.89 -5.16 5.19
N ASN A 37 -21.89 -5.02 3.86
CA ASN A 37 -21.09 -3.98 3.20
C ASN A 37 -21.69 -2.59 3.48
N PRO A 38 -20.89 -1.59 3.89
CA PRO A 38 -21.33 -0.21 4.12
C PRO A 38 -22.14 0.43 2.99
N ILE A 39 -21.91 0.01 1.74
CA ILE A 39 -22.68 0.50 0.59
C ILE A 39 -24.15 0.09 0.67
N GLN A 40 -24.44 -1.11 1.18
CA GLN A 40 -25.80 -1.60 1.32
C GLN A 40 -26.53 -0.87 2.46
N THR A 41 -25.87 -0.66 3.60
CA THR A 41 -26.44 0.07 4.74
C THR A 41 -26.68 1.53 4.38
N ASP A 42 -25.78 2.17 3.60
CA ASP A 42 -25.98 3.55 3.11
C ASP A 42 -27.12 3.63 2.09
N GLY A 43 -27.24 2.63 1.21
CA GLY A 43 -28.37 2.51 0.28
C GLY A 43 -29.71 2.34 0.99
N TRP A 44 -29.76 1.48 2.00
CA TRP A 44 -30.96 1.25 2.84
C TRP A 44 -31.35 2.52 3.59
N ARG A 45 -30.37 3.21 4.19
CA ARG A 45 -30.60 4.50 4.88
C ARG A 45 -31.22 5.54 3.95
N LYS A 46 -30.70 5.68 2.73
CA LYS A 46 -31.22 6.65 1.73
C LYS A 46 -32.65 6.35 1.30
N GLY A 47 -33.03 5.06 1.33
CA GLY A 47 -34.39 4.62 0.97
C GLY A 47 -35.41 4.74 2.11
N THR A 48 -34.97 4.64 3.36
CA THR A 48 -35.86 4.56 4.54
C THR A 48 -35.90 5.86 5.37
N GLU A 49 -34.81 6.63 5.37
CA GLU A 49 -34.72 7.85 6.17
C GLU A 49 -34.81 9.13 5.33
N ILE A 50 -35.89 9.89 5.47
CA ILE A 50 -36.06 11.20 4.85
C ILE A 50 -35.16 12.26 5.51
N ARG A 51 -34.87 12.12 6.81
CA ARG A 51 -34.02 13.03 7.56
C ARG A 51 -32.61 12.46 7.71
N LYS A 52 -31.59 13.18 7.23
CA LYS A 52 -30.17 12.79 7.33
C LYS A 52 -29.65 12.87 8.77
N ARG A 53 -30.07 11.94 9.63
CA ARG A 53 -29.51 11.78 10.97
C ARG A 53 -28.52 10.60 10.95
N LYS A 54 -27.33 10.84 11.43
CA LYS A 54 -26.30 9.78 11.57
C LYS A 54 -25.79 9.80 12.99
N THR A 55 -26.13 8.76 13.75
CA THR A 55 -25.61 8.47 15.08
C THR A 55 -25.48 6.96 15.22
N ASP A 56 -24.58 6.48 16.06
CA ASP A 56 -24.35 5.04 16.24
C ASP A 56 -25.63 4.30 16.68
N ILE A 57 -26.49 4.95 17.46
CA ILE A 57 -27.79 4.38 17.88
C ILE A 57 -28.72 4.21 16.68
N ILE A 58 -28.82 5.20 15.81
CA ILE A 58 -29.67 5.13 14.61
C ILE A 58 -29.09 4.08 13.65
N ASP A 59 -27.76 4.06 13.50
CA ASP A 59 -27.09 3.12 12.62
C ASP A 59 -27.27 1.67 13.11
N SER A 60 -27.23 1.40 14.40
CA SER A 60 -27.50 0.05 14.95
C SER A 60 -28.95 -0.41 14.71
N VAL A 61 -29.95 0.47 14.90
CA VAL A 61 -31.34 0.17 14.60
C VAL A 61 -31.55 -0.08 13.11
N LEU A 62 -30.91 0.73 12.25
CA LEU A 62 -31.00 0.62 10.80
C LEU A 62 -30.40 -0.70 10.29
N ILE A 63 -29.27 -1.15 10.87
CA ILE A 63 -28.67 -2.46 10.55
C ILE A 63 -29.61 -3.59 10.99
N ALA A 64 -30.17 -3.50 12.19
CA ALA A 64 -31.12 -4.51 12.68
C ALA A 64 -32.38 -4.60 11.79
N ASP A 65 -32.94 -3.47 11.39
CA ASP A 65 -34.10 -3.42 10.47
C ASP A 65 -33.76 -3.97 9.09
N PHE A 66 -32.55 -3.68 8.60
CA PHE A 66 -32.10 -4.17 7.28
C PHE A 66 -31.97 -5.70 7.27
N ILE A 67 -31.41 -6.29 8.33
CA ILE A 67 -31.32 -7.76 8.48
C ILE A 67 -32.72 -8.36 8.60
N ARG A 68 -33.59 -7.77 9.41
CA ARG A 68 -34.97 -8.23 9.59
C ARG A 68 -35.77 -8.22 8.27
N TYR A 69 -35.48 -7.27 7.37
CA TYR A 69 -36.09 -7.21 6.05
C TYR A 69 -35.65 -8.38 5.16
N GLY A 70 -34.44 -8.88 5.33
CA GLY A 70 -33.94 -10.11 4.71
C GLY A 70 -33.40 -9.97 3.28
N ASP A 71 -33.42 -8.78 2.67
CA ASP A 71 -32.90 -8.54 1.32
C ASP A 71 -31.51 -7.87 1.37
N PHE A 72 -30.56 -8.57 1.93
CA PHE A 72 -29.17 -8.13 1.99
C PHE A 72 -28.21 -9.21 1.46
N LEU A 73 -27.08 -8.75 0.91
CA LEU A 73 -26.00 -9.63 0.50
C LEU A 73 -24.94 -9.65 1.59
N GLU A 74 -24.72 -10.82 2.15
CA GLU A 74 -23.63 -10.99 3.09
C GLU A 74 -22.28 -10.73 2.47
N THR A 75 -21.39 -10.09 3.24
CA THR A 75 -20.00 -10.00 2.88
C THR A 75 -19.36 -11.37 3.06
N SER A 76 -19.09 -12.06 1.96
CA SER A 76 -18.34 -13.30 2.00
C SER A 76 -16.95 -13.05 2.59
N LEU A 77 -16.66 -13.62 3.73
CA LEU A 77 -15.31 -13.65 4.27
C LEU A 77 -14.52 -14.72 3.50
N ALA A 78 -13.38 -14.34 3.01
CA ALA A 78 -12.45 -15.28 2.41
C ALA A 78 -11.88 -16.22 3.49
N ASP A 79 -11.32 -17.34 3.07
CA ASP A 79 -10.57 -18.23 3.96
C ASP A 79 -9.37 -17.50 4.61
N GLU A 80 -8.83 -18.10 5.66
CA GLU A 80 -7.76 -17.51 6.48
C GLU A 80 -6.50 -17.16 5.64
N ASP A 81 -6.09 -18.04 4.72
CA ASP A 81 -4.91 -17.81 3.90
C ASP A 81 -5.14 -16.63 2.93
N THR A 82 -6.31 -16.53 2.34
CA THR A 82 -6.70 -15.40 1.46
C THR A 82 -6.84 -14.09 2.24
N MET A 83 -7.40 -14.12 3.45
CA MET A 83 -7.45 -12.96 4.34
C MET A 83 -6.04 -12.50 4.75
N SER A 84 -5.15 -13.45 5.02
CA SER A 84 -3.74 -13.17 5.33
C SER A 84 -3.02 -12.50 4.16
N LEU A 85 -3.23 -12.99 2.93
CA LEU A 85 -2.72 -12.35 1.72
C LEU A 85 -3.23 -10.91 1.57
N ARG A 86 -4.51 -10.66 1.83
CA ARG A 86 -5.10 -9.31 1.79
C ARG A 86 -4.41 -8.37 2.78
N ASN A 87 -4.23 -8.82 4.02
CA ASN A 87 -3.59 -8.03 5.06
C ASN A 87 -2.14 -7.71 4.72
N LEU A 88 -1.36 -8.70 4.29
CA LEU A 88 0.04 -8.53 3.89
C LEU A 88 0.17 -7.63 2.66
N SER A 89 -0.70 -7.78 1.66
CA SER A 89 -0.70 -6.93 0.45
C SER A 89 -0.97 -5.47 0.78
N ARG A 90 -1.93 -5.20 1.66
CA ARG A 90 -2.23 -3.83 2.12
C ARG A 90 -1.11 -3.24 2.96
N PHE A 91 -0.51 -4.04 3.83
CA PHE A 91 0.65 -3.63 4.61
C PHE A 91 1.87 -3.35 3.72
N ARG A 92 2.14 -4.21 2.75
CA ARG A 92 3.17 -3.96 1.72
C ARG A 92 2.95 -2.62 1.00
N ASN A 93 1.72 -2.35 0.56
CA ASN A 93 1.39 -1.09 -0.11
C ASN A 93 1.61 0.13 0.81
N TYR A 94 1.30 0.01 2.08
CA TYR A 94 1.61 1.04 3.08
C TYR A 94 3.13 1.28 3.19
N LEU A 95 3.93 0.21 3.30
CA LEU A 95 5.40 0.32 3.37
C LEU A 95 5.98 0.96 2.10
N VAL A 96 5.53 0.55 0.91
CA VAL A 96 5.97 1.12 -0.36
C VAL A 96 5.57 2.61 -0.47
N GLY A 97 4.39 2.96 -0.01
CA GLY A 97 3.97 4.37 0.10
C GLY A 97 4.89 5.18 1.02
N SER A 98 5.23 4.62 2.18
CA SER A 98 6.16 5.25 3.15
C SER A 98 7.56 5.45 2.55
N ILE A 99 8.08 4.48 1.79
CA ILE A 99 9.34 4.66 1.03
C ILE A 99 9.22 5.83 0.06
N GLY A 100 8.09 5.95 -0.65
CA GLY A 100 7.84 7.07 -1.57
C GLY A 100 7.89 8.43 -0.87
N ASP A 101 7.30 8.54 0.32
CA ASP A 101 7.33 9.78 1.13
C ASP A 101 8.76 10.10 1.61
N LEU A 102 9.49 9.11 2.09
CA LEU A 102 10.90 9.27 2.51
C LEU A 102 11.78 9.67 1.33
N LYS A 103 11.62 9.06 0.16
CA LYS A 103 12.35 9.43 -1.06
C LYS A 103 12.10 10.89 -1.44
N ARG A 104 10.86 11.35 -1.42
CA ARG A 104 10.53 12.77 -1.66
C ARG A 104 11.21 13.69 -0.66
N LYS A 105 11.16 13.34 0.63
CA LYS A 105 11.83 14.13 1.68
C LYS A 105 13.34 14.14 1.51
N THR A 106 13.94 13.01 1.14
CA THR A 106 15.39 12.88 0.85
C THR A 106 15.80 13.82 -0.29
N ILE A 107 15.04 13.85 -1.39
CA ILE A 107 15.29 14.77 -2.51
C ILE A 107 15.25 16.22 -2.02
N CYS A 108 14.22 16.60 -1.25
CA CYS A 108 14.13 17.97 -0.71
C CYS A 108 15.32 18.38 0.16
N VAL A 109 15.93 17.45 0.89
CA VAL A 109 17.13 17.71 1.70
C VAL A 109 18.37 17.80 0.80
N LEU A 110 18.51 16.83 -0.11
CA LEU A 110 19.64 16.75 -1.03
C LEU A 110 19.75 17.98 -1.94
N ASP A 111 18.62 18.45 -2.47
CA ASP A 111 18.56 19.64 -3.34
C ASP A 111 19.03 20.93 -2.64
N GLN A 112 19.03 20.96 -1.31
CA GLN A 112 19.56 22.10 -0.56
C GLN A 112 21.07 22.04 -0.38
N ILE A 113 21.63 20.86 -0.12
CA ILE A 113 23.07 20.72 0.18
C ILE A 113 23.89 20.32 -1.04
N PHE A 114 23.33 19.57 -1.98
CA PHE A 114 24.03 19.09 -3.16
C PHE A 114 23.06 18.90 -4.35
N PRO A 115 22.50 19.99 -4.91
CA PRO A 115 21.48 19.94 -5.95
C PRO A 115 21.93 19.25 -7.24
N GLU A 116 23.21 19.24 -7.55
CA GLU A 116 23.74 18.60 -8.76
C GLU A 116 23.89 17.08 -8.63
N TYR A 117 23.80 16.52 -7.43
CA TYR A 117 24.02 15.09 -7.17
C TYR A 117 23.21 14.17 -8.07
N HIS A 118 21.95 14.55 -8.37
CA HIS A 118 21.06 13.76 -9.21
C HIS A 118 21.55 13.56 -10.64
N HIS A 119 22.44 14.42 -11.15
CA HIS A 119 23.04 14.28 -12.50
C HIS A 119 24.05 13.12 -12.58
N ALA A 120 24.59 12.66 -11.45
CA ALA A 120 25.54 11.55 -11.43
C ALA A 120 24.87 10.16 -11.57
N PHE A 121 23.59 10.05 -11.25
CA PHE A 121 22.90 8.77 -11.17
C PHE A 121 21.58 8.81 -11.93
N SER A 122 21.26 7.71 -12.65
CA SER A 122 19.93 7.50 -13.22
C SER A 122 18.86 7.23 -12.15
N ASP A 123 19.28 6.61 -11.04
CA ASP A 123 18.49 6.42 -9.83
C ASP A 123 19.34 6.76 -8.60
N ILE A 124 18.97 7.86 -7.94
CA ILE A 124 19.64 8.32 -6.72
C ILE A 124 19.39 7.41 -5.51
N PHE A 125 18.39 6.53 -5.58
CA PHE A 125 18.10 5.54 -4.55
C PHE A 125 18.66 4.15 -4.87
N GLY A 126 19.46 4.02 -5.94
CA GLY A 126 20.21 2.81 -6.23
C GLY A 126 21.27 2.51 -5.16
N LYS A 127 21.66 1.23 -5.03
CA LYS A 127 22.56 0.76 -3.96
C LYS A 127 23.83 1.61 -3.84
N THR A 128 24.53 1.87 -4.95
CA THR A 128 25.76 2.64 -4.97
C THR A 128 25.56 4.10 -4.52
N SER A 129 24.49 4.73 -4.97
CA SER A 129 24.20 6.11 -4.59
C SER A 129 23.81 6.23 -3.12
N LYS A 130 22.96 5.31 -2.62
CA LYS A 130 22.60 5.29 -1.20
C LYS A 130 23.83 5.12 -0.30
N GLU A 131 24.76 4.23 -0.68
CA GLU A 131 26.00 4.03 0.08
C GLU A 131 26.87 5.28 0.07
N LEU A 132 27.01 5.95 -1.07
CA LEU A 132 27.72 7.23 -1.13
C LEU A 132 27.06 8.27 -0.23
N LEU A 133 25.74 8.44 -0.28
CA LEU A 133 25.02 9.40 0.55
C LEU A 133 25.09 9.11 2.06
N LEU A 134 25.34 7.86 2.46
CA LEU A 134 25.57 7.50 3.86
C LEU A 134 26.95 7.94 4.35
N GLN A 135 27.94 7.97 3.48
CA GLN A 135 29.34 8.25 3.83
C GLN A 135 29.74 9.68 3.46
N LEU A 136 29.38 10.14 2.26
CA LEU A 136 29.78 11.40 1.64
C LEU A 136 28.52 12.11 1.13
N ASN A 137 27.93 12.93 1.95
CA ASN A 137 26.60 13.47 1.67
C ASN A 137 26.57 14.99 1.41
N SER A 138 27.72 15.66 1.49
CA SER A 138 27.91 17.06 1.13
C SER A 138 29.02 17.23 0.09
N PRO A 139 29.04 18.32 -0.70
CA PRO A 139 30.14 18.59 -1.65
C PRO A 139 31.52 18.62 -0.99
N SER A 140 31.65 19.17 0.21
CA SER A 140 32.91 19.24 0.95
C SER A 140 33.51 17.87 1.28
N ASP A 141 32.67 16.86 1.49
CA ASP A 141 33.16 15.52 1.82
C ASP A 141 33.97 14.88 0.69
N TYR A 142 33.80 15.37 -0.56
CA TYR A 142 34.53 14.87 -1.74
C TYR A 142 35.88 15.55 -1.98
N GLU A 143 36.24 16.57 -1.19
CA GLU A 143 37.52 17.28 -1.34
C GLU A 143 38.67 16.48 -0.75
N ASP A 144 38.43 15.78 0.37
CA ASP A 144 39.46 15.12 1.18
C ASP A 144 39.55 13.60 0.96
N VAL A 145 38.65 13.01 0.16
CA VAL A 145 38.59 11.56 -0.04
C VAL A 145 39.31 11.14 -1.31
N SER A 146 40.26 10.20 -1.17
CA SER A 146 40.94 9.60 -2.32
C SER A 146 40.10 8.54 -3.03
N SER A 147 40.43 8.30 -4.33
CA SER A 147 39.74 7.25 -5.11
C SER A 147 39.87 5.87 -4.47
N GLU A 148 41.03 5.58 -3.85
CA GLU A 148 41.33 4.31 -3.20
C GLU A 148 40.47 4.10 -1.96
N GLN A 149 40.33 5.12 -1.11
CA GLN A 149 39.46 5.06 0.08
C GLN A 149 38.00 4.81 -0.31
N LEU A 150 37.53 5.42 -1.39
CA LEU A 150 36.19 5.21 -1.85
C LEU A 150 35.97 3.82 -2.46
N GLU A 151 36.93 3.30 -3.22
CA GLU A 151 36.85 1.93 -3.74
C GLU A 151 36.73 0.91 -2.61
N GLU A 152 37.39 1.14 -1.49
CA GLU A 152 37.28 0.30 -0.28
C GLU A 152 35.86 0.41 0.32
N LEU A 153 35.34 1.63 0.50
CA LEU A 153 33.99 1.88 1.02
C LEU A 153 32.89 1.23 0.17
N LEU A 154 33.01 1.29 -1.14
CA LEU A 154 32.01 0.75 -2.08
C LEU A 154 32.27 -0.70 -2.52
N SER A 155 33.36 -1.33 -2.09
CA SER A 155 33.78 -2.66 -2.54
C SER A 155 32.74 -3.74 -2.30
N GLN A 156 31.91 -3.61 -1.28
CA GLN A 156 30.84 -4.55 -0.94
C GLN A 156 29.53 -4.32 -1.71
N VAL A 157 29.37 -3.17 -2.33
CA VAL A 157 28.08 -2.74 -2.90
C VAL A 157 28.11 -2.69 -4.43
N THR A 158 29.28 -2.47 -5.03
CA THR A 158 29.39 -2.28 -6.47
C THR A 158 30.73 -2.77 -7.04
N LEU A 159 30.78 -2.96 -8.37
CA LEU A 159 32.01 -3.31 -9.07
C LEU A 159 33.02 -2.13 -9.02
N LYS A 160 34.29 -2.45 -8.74
CA LYS A 160 35.36 -1.45 -8.56
C LYS A 160 35.40 -0.37 -9.66
N GLY A 161 35.37 -0.75 -10.93
CA GLY A 161 35.41 0.21 -12.03
C GLY A 161 34.20 1.14 -12.12
N TYR A 162 33.01 0.67 -11.73
CA TYR A 162 31.81 1.51 -11.68
C TYR A 162 31.86 2.49 -10.50
N ALA A 163 32.33 2.06 -9.35
CA ALA A 163 32.53 2.91 -8.18
C ALA A 163 33.46 4.08 -8.47
N ALA A 164 34.64 3.78 -9.03
CA ALA A 164 35.63 4.80 -9.40
C ALA A 164 35.08 5.82 -10.41
N LYS A 165 34.36 5.35 -11.43
CA LYS A 165 33.72 6.25 -12.42
C LYS A 165 32.71 7.17 -11.72
N LYS A 166 31.82 6.62 -10.88
CA LYS A 166 30.79 7.41 -10.19
C LYS A 166 31.37 8.42 -9.22
N PHE A 167 32.42 8.04 -8.50
CA PHE A 167 33.14 8.98 -7.66
C PHE A 167 33.70 10.16 -8.46
N LYS A 168 34.35 9.87 -9.57
CA LYS A 168 34.87 10.95 -10.44
C LYS A 168 33.77 11.88 -10.95
N ASP A 169 32.63 11.31 -11.35
CA ASP A 169 31.47 12.07 -11.79
C ASP A 169 30.96 12.98 -10.66
N VAL A 170 30.75 12.44 -9.45
CA VAL A 170 30.24 13.19 -8.29
C VAL A 170 31.25 14.23 -7.80
N SER A 171 32.55 13.88 -7.74
CA SER A 171 33.60 14.83 -7.33
C SER A 171 33.73 16.02 -8.29
N ALA A 172 33.48 15.78 -9.59
CA ALA A 172 33.45 16.89 -10.57
C ALA A 172 32.27 17.83 -10.31
N LEU A 173 31.10 17.30 -9.99
CA LEU A 173 29.91 18.07 -9.62
C LEU A 173 30.09 18.81 -8.30
N ALA A 174 30.72 18.19 -7.30
CA ALA A 174 30.97 18.78 -6.00
C ALA A 174 31.78 20.07 -6.08
N LYS A 175 32.78 20.11 -6.97
CA LYS A 175 33.64 21.32 -7.20
C LYS A 175 32.90 22.55 -7.72
N THR A 176 31.74 22.35 -8.35
CA THR A 176 30.94 23.42 -8.96
C THR A 176 29.56 23.54 -8.32
N SER A 177 29.34 22.86 -7.21
CA SER A 177 28.05 22.89 -6.53
C SER A 177 27.73 24.27 -5.98
N PHE A 178 26.45 24.64 -6.07
CA PHE A 178 25.89 25.85 -5.47
C PHE A 178 25.02 25.54 -4.25
N GLY A 179 25.14 24.34 -3.68
CA GLY A 179 24.47 23.97 -2.45
C GLY A 179 24.77 24.94 -1.30
N ILE A 180 23.91 24.96 -0.28
CA ILE A 180 24.10 25.81 0.89
C ILE A 180 25.38 25.44 1.63
N THR A 181 26.06 26.44 2.19
CA THR A 181 27.30 26.27 2.98
C THR A 181 27.09 26.45 4.48
N PHE A 182 25.88 26.70 4.93
CA PHE A 182 25.50 26.83 6.34
C PHE A 182 24.56 25.71 6.76
N CYS A 183 24.59 25.30 8.02
CA CYS A 183 23.79 24.20 8.57
C CYS A 183 23.98 22.86 7.84
N VAL A 184 25.07 22.67 7.09
CA VAL A 184 25.34 21.46 6.30
C VAL A 184 25.29 20.21 7.20
N ASP A 185 25.91 20.23 8.36
CA ASP A 185 25.95 19.09 9.29
C ASP A 185 24.55 18.61 9.69
N SER A 186 23.61 19.53 9.90
CA SER A 186 22.24 19.19 10.29
C SER A 186 21.45 18.56 9.14
N PHE A 187 21.65 19.01 7.92
CA PHE A 187 21.05 18.41 6.72
C PHE A 187 21.69 17.07 6.37
N SER A 188 23.01 16.97 6.48
CA SER A 188 23.79 15.73 6.33
C SER A 188 23.29 14.66 7.30
N PHE A 189 23.08 15.02 8.54
CA PHE A 189 22.52 14.12 9.54
C PHE A 189 21.10 13.67 9.19
N GLN A 190 20.22 14.60 8.76
CA GLN A 190 18.88 14.25 8.30
C GLN A 190 18.92 13.31 7.07
N LEU A 191 19.78 13.61 6.09
CA LEU A 191 19.93 12.81 4.88
C LEU A 191 20.33 11.37 5.21
N LYS A 192 21.32 11.19 6.11
CA LYS A 192 21.75 9.89 6.58
C LYS A 192 20.60 9.11 7.21
N LEU A 193 19.87 9.71 8.15
CA LEU A 193 18.74 9.05 8.79
C LEU A 193 17.62 8.68 7.80
N LEU A 194 17.33 9.52 6.81
CA LEU A 194 16.35 9.23 5.78
C LEU A 194 16.76 8.04 4.90
N ILE A 195 18.03 7.95 4.51
CA ILE A 195 18.55 6.80 3.74
C ILE A 195 18.51 5.51 4.59
N GLU A 196 18.90 5.58 5.87
CA GLU A 196 18.81 4.44 6.78
C GLU A 196 17.36 3.95 6.93
N GLN A 197 16.39 4.85 7.07
CA GLN A 197 14.97 4.51 7.13
C GLN A 197 14.48 3.86 5.83
N ILE A 198 14.87 4.40 4.67
CA ILE A 198 14.53 3.80 3.38
C ILE A 198 15.06 2.36 3.30
N ASN A 199 16.34 2.14 3.63
CA ASN A 199 16.95 0.82 3.62
C ASN A 199 16.24 -0.16 4.58
N PHE A 200 15.86 0.31 5.76
CA PHE A 200 15.14 -0.48 6.75
C PHE A 200 13.75 -0.91 6.23
N ILE A 201 12.99 0.03 5.66
CA ILE A 201 11.66 -0.28 5.14
C ILE A 201 11.74 -1.14 3.87
N GLU A 202 12.72 -0.93 2.99
CA GLU A 202 12.96 -1.81 1.83
C GLU A 202 13.20 -3.26 2.25
N LYS A 203 13.92 -3.49 3.36
CA LYS A 203 14.08 -4.83 3.94
C LYS A 203 12.74 -5.39 4.42
N GLN A 204 11.95 -4.60 5.14
CA GLN A 204 10.62 -5.03 5.60
C GLN A 204 9.70 -5.38 4.41
N VAL A 205 9.74 -4.62 3.31
CA VAL A 205 9.01 -4.96 2.08
C VAL A 205 9.44 -6.33 1.57
N SER A 206 10.73 -6.61 1.50
CA SER A 206 11.26 -7.92 1.08
C SER A 206 10.79 -9.07 1.97
N ASP A 207 10.77 -8.85 3.30
CA ASP A 207 10.31 -9.85 4.26
C ASP A 207 8.79 -10.14 4.08
N VAL A 208 7.98 -9.10 3.86
CA VAL A 208 6.55 -9.25 3.57
C VAL A 208 6.32 -9.96 2.23
N GLU A 209 7.08 -9.62 1.19
CA GLU A 209 7.00 -10.27 -0.12
C GLU A 209 7.36 -11.76 -0.08
N SER A 210 8.32 -12.15 0.75
CA SER A 210 8.63 -13.56 1.02
C SER A 210 7.42 -14.29 1.62
N GLN A 211 6.82 -13.74 2.66
CA GLN A 211 5.64 -14.30 3.31
C GLN A 211 4.45 -14.40 2.35
N MET A 212 4.21 -13.38 1.54
CA MET A 212 3.16 -13.41 0.50
C MET A 212 3.39 -14.52 -0.52
N SER A 213 4.64 -14.74 -0.93
CA SER A 213 5.01 -15.78 -1.90
C SER A 213 4.80 -17.18 -1.31
N GLU A 214 5.19 -17.41 -0.06
CA GLU A 214 4.97 -18.68 0.64
C GLU A 214 3.47 -19.01 0.77
N LEU A 215 2.64 -18.03 1.15
CA LEU A 215 1.19 -18.20 1.22
C LEU A 215 0.58 -18.50 -0.15
N LEU A 216 1.04 -17.81 -1.21
CA LEU A 216 0.55 -18.05 -2.57
C LEU A 216 0.85 -19.47 -3.05
N GLU A 217 2.03 -19.99 -2.75
CA GLU A 217 2.41 -21.37 -3.06
C GLU A 217 1.53 -22.38 -2.31
N LYS A 218 1.18 -22.09 -1.06
CA LYS A 218 0.27 -22.92 -0.27
C LYS A 218 -1.14 -23.00 -0.89
N ILE A 219 -1.66 -21.90 -1.41
CA ILE A 219 -2.98 -21.81 -2.06
C ILE A 219 -3.03 -22.57 -3.40
N LYS A 220 -1.91 -22.82 -4.06
CA LYS A 220 -1.80 -23.55 -5.33
C LYS A 220 -2.71 -23.02 -6.45
N THR A 221 -2.64 -21.74 -6.70
CA THR A 221 -3.46 -21.03 -7.69
C THR A 221 -2.78 -20.98 -9.06
N PRO A 222 -3.53 -21.06 -10.18
CA PRO A 222 -2.97 -20.87 -11.52
C PRO A 222 -2.75 -19.38 -11.88
N ILE A 223 -3.00 -18.43 -10.99
CA ILE A 223 -2.97 -16.99 -11.32
C ILE A 223 -1.63 -16.51 -11.89
N THR A 224 -0.53 -17.12 -11.46
CA THR A 224 0.83 -16.80 -11.92
C THR A 224 1.14 -17.34 -13.33
N THR A 225 0.27 -18.16 -13.91
CA THR A 225 0.40 -18.58 -15.31
C THR A 225 0.00 -17.49 -16.31
N ILE A 226 -0.68 -16.44 -15.83
CA ILE A 226 -1.08 -15.30 -16.65
C ILE A 226 0.17 -14.44 -16.93
N PRO A 227 0.53 -14.19 -18.20
CA PRO A 227 1.70 -13.38 -18.54
C PRO A 227 1.67 -12.01 -17.86
N GLY A 228 2.76 -11.64 -17.18
CA GLY A 228 2.88 -10.38 -16.45
C GLY A 228 2.39 -10.43 -14.98
N ILE A 229 1.78 -11.52 -14.53
CA ILE A 229 1.39 -11.69 -13.12
C ILE A 229 2.44 -12.57 -12.41
N GLY A 230 3.33 -11.91 -11.66
CA GLY A 230 4.25 -12.58 -10.74
C GLY A 230 3.60 -12.85 -9.35
N ASN A 231 4.35 -13.48 -8.45
CA ASN A 231 3.85 -13.91 -7.14
C ASN A 231 3.20 -12.76 -6.35
N ILE A 232 3.82 -11.61 -6.29
CA ILE A 232 3.32 -10.47 -5.48
C ILE A 232 2.02 -9.91 -6.05
N ILE A 233 1.96 -9.74 -7.39
CA ILE A 233 0.73 -9.28 -8.07
C ILE A 233 -0.37 -10.33 -7.91
N GLY A 234 -0.05 -11.60 -8.10
CA GLY A 234 -0.97 -12.71 -7.93
C GLY A 234 -1.54 -12.80 -6.52
N ALA A 235 -0.68 -12.71 -5.51
CA ALA A 235 -1.06 -12.67 -4.10
C ALA A 235 -1.98 -11.47 -3.78
N THR A 236 -1.66 -10.29 -4.33
CA THR A 236 -2.48 -9.08 -4.13
C THR A 236 -3.86 -9.24 -4.76
N ILE A 237 -3.93 -9.74 -6.00
CA ILE A 237 -5.22 -9.95 -6.69
C ILE A 237 -6.08 -10.98 -5.92
N LEU A 238 -5.51 -12.11 -5.53
CA LEU A 238 -6.23 -13.13 -4.76
C LEU A 238 -6.70 -12.59 -3.41
N GLY A 239 -5.84 -11.90 -2.69
CA GLY A 239 -6.19 -11.30 -1.41
C GLY A 239 -7.35 -10.32 -1.52
N GLU A 240 -7.37 -9.45 -2.53
CA GLU A 240 -8.45 -8.46 -2.70
C GLU A 240 -9.72 -9.07 -3.32
N VAL A 241 -9.58 -9.97 -4.27
CA VAL A 241 -10.74 -10.64 -4.92
C VAL A 241 -11.42 -11.63 -3.96
N GLY A 242 -10.64 -12.37 -3.17
CA GLY A 242 -11.18 -13.46 -2.35
C GLY A 242 -11.70 -14.61 -3.22
N ASP A 243 -12.89 -15.13 -2.89
CA ASP A 243 -13.54 -16.16 -3.72
C ASP A 243 -14.05 -15.57 -5.04
N ILE A 244 -13.49 -16.03 -6.15
CA ILE A 244 -13.89 -15.61 -7.49
C ILE A 244 -15.33 -16.02 -7.85
N ASN A 245 -15.83 -17.11 -7.26
CA ASN A 245 -17.16 -17.63 -7.54
C ASN A 245 -18.30 -16.72 -7.04
N ARG A 246 -17.99 -15.80 -6.12
CA ARG A 246 -18.96 -14.78 -5.67
C ARG A 246 -19.37 -13.81 -6.78
N PHE A 247 -18.60 -13.73 -7.86
CA PHE A 247 -18.91 -12.87 -9.00
C PHE A 247 -19.65 -13.67 -10.08
N SER A 248 -20.90 -13.36 -10.31
CA SER A 248 -21.73 -14.05 -11.32
C SER A 248 -21.31 -13.74 -12.78
N SER A 249 -20.44 -12.75 -13.00
CA SER A 249 -19.88 -12.39 -14.33
C SER A 249 -18.58 -11.59 -14.21
N GLY A 250 -17.78 -11.58 -15.27
CA GLY A 250 -16.58 -10.75 -15.36
C GLY A 250 -16.86 -9.25 -15.22
N ALA A 251 -18.00 -8.77 -15.69
CA ALA A 251 -18.41 -7.36 -15.54
C ALA A 251 -18.56 -6.96 -14.06
N LYS A 252 -19.07 -7.87 -13.21
CA LYS A 252 -19.15 -7.61 -11.75
C LYS A 252 -17.78 -7.56 -11.09
N LEU A 253 -16.81 -8.34 -11.56
CA LEU A 253 -15.44 -8.27 -11.09
C LEU A 253 -14.77 -6.94 -11.52
N VAL A 254 -14.99 -6.51 -12.76
CA VAL A 254 -14.53 -5.21 -13.28
C VAL A 254 -15.10 -4.05 -12.45
N ALA A 255 -16.40 -4.10 -12.14
CA ALA A 255 -17.05 -3.12 -11.28
C ALA A 255 -16.48 -3.15 -9.84
N TYR A 256 -16.23 -4.34 -9.30
CA TYR A 256 -15.59 -4.51 -7.99
C TYR A 256 -14.17 -3.92 -7.95
N ALA A 257 -13.41 -4.08 -9.02
CA ALA A 257 -12.07 -3.50 -9.15
C ALA A 257 -12.08 -1.96 -9.33
N GLY A 258 -13.27 -1.33 -9.47
CA GLY A 258 -13.40 0.11 -9.64
C GLY A 258 -12.93 0.63 -11.00
N ILE A 259 -12.83 -0.25 -11.99
CA ILE A 259 -12.45 0.09 -13.38
C ILE A 259 -13.65 0.08 -14.35
N ASP A 260 -14.86 0.10 -13.79
CA ASP A 260 -16.12 0.22 -14.54
C ASP A 260 -16.47 1.70 -14.73
N ALA A 261 -16.76 2.08 -15.96
CA ALA A 261 -17.16 3.45 -16.27
C ALA A 261 -18.63 3.66 -15.94
N SER A 262 -18.96 4.78 -15.29
CA SER A 262 -20.35 5.18 -15.10
C SER A 262 -21.01 5.45 -16.45
N VAL A 263 -22.19 4.86 -16.67
CA VAL A 263 -22.99 5.11 -17.86
C VAL A 263 -24.17 6.00 -17.45
N SER A 264 -24.34 7.13 -18.12
CA SER A 264 -25.50 8.00 -17.95
C SER A 264 -26.16 8.19 -19.31
N GLN A 265 -27.32 7.55 -19.49
CA GLN A 265 -28.13 7.62 -20.71
C GLN A 265 -29.57 7.97 -20.35
N SER A 266 -30.18 8.85 -21.10
CA SER A 266 -31.58 9.20 -20.95
C SER A 266 -32.18 9.52 -22.31
N GLY A 267 -33.07 8.66 -22.84
CA GLY A 267 -33.63 8.77 -24.19
C GLY A 267 -32.52 8.68 -25.25
N GLU A 268 -32.45 9.68 -26.13
CA GLU A 268 -31.39 9.79 -27.14
C GLU A 268 -30.07 10.44 -26.61
N TYR A 269 -30.05 10.84 -25.34
CA TYR A 269 -28.87 11.46 -24.73
C TYR A 269 -27.90 10.41 -24.22
N GLU A 270 -26.69 10.43 -24.72
CA GLU A 270 -25.55 9.64 -24.25
C GLU A 270 -24.47 10.58 -23.66
N CYS A 271 -24.15 10.37 -22.37
CA CYS A 271 -23.09 11.17 -21.73
C CYS A 271 -21.72 10.75 -22.27
N THR A 272 -20.99 11.69 -22.86
CA THR A 272 -19.62 11.47 -23.36
C THR A 272 -18.55 11.59 -22.27
N ASN A 273 -18.91 12.06 -21.06
CA ASN A 273 -17.99 12.33 -19.96
C ASN A 273 -18.17 11.30 -18.83
N ASN A 274 -17.82 10.06 -19.12
CA ASN A 274 -17.94 8.95 -18.18
C ASN A 274 -16.75 8.92 -17.23
N HIS A 275 -17.01 8.79 -15.94
CA HIS A 275 -15.98 8.66 -14.90
C HIS A 275 -15.91 7.23 -14.41
N MET A 276 -14.69 6.76 -14.06
CA MET A 276 -14.53 5.51 -13.34
C MET A 276 -15.23 5.60 -11.99
N SER A 277 -16.00 4.56 -11.63
CA SER A 277 -16.63 4.49 -10.31
C SER A 277 -15.54 4.42 -9.25
N LYS A 278 -15.49 5.42 -8.36
CA LYS A 278 -14.62 5.35 -7.16
C LYS A 278 -15.26 4.41 -6.14
N ARG A 279 -14.56 3.36 -5.78
CA ARG A 279 -14.89 2.50 -4.64
C ARG A 279 -13.85 2.61 -3.55
#